data_6a736960361a5dc1e9f2f8bba4f0294e
#
_entry.id   6a736960361a5dc1e9f2f8bba4f0294e
#
_cell.length_a   1.000
_cell.length_b   1.000
_cell.length_c   1.000
_cell.angle_alpha   90.00
_cell.angle_beta   90.00
_cell.angle_gamma   90.00
#
_symmetry.space_group_name_H-M   'P 1'
#
loop_
_entity.id
_entity.type
_entity.pdbx_description
1 polymer ?
#
loop_
_entity_poly.entity_id
_entity_poly.type
_entity_poly.pdbx_seq_one_letter_code
_entity_poly.pdbx_strand_id
1 'polypeptide(L)'
;MLFRSAFIGFWVGVLFLLLLDRLIPHLHVGSNQAEGPKSRLGRSTMMVLAVTLHNIPEGMAVGVMYAGFLAGNAQITAASALVLSLGIAIQNFPEGAIISLPLRAEGMSKGRAFAGGVLSGVVEPIGAVLTILAASLIVPALPYLLSFAAGAMLYVVVEELIPEMSQGTHSNIGTVFFAVGFSLMMALDVALG
;
A
#
# COMPACT_ATOMS: atom_id res chain seq x y z
N MET A 1 14.25 15.70 -18.51
CA MET A 1 13.57 14.40 -18.67
C MET A 1 12.96 13.91 -17.36
N LEU A 2 13.64 13.97 -16.24
CA LEU A 2 13.16 13.49 -14.91
C LEU A 2 11.79 14.03 -14.49
N PHE A 3 11.52 15.34 -14.66
CA PHE A 3 10.23 15.92 -14.29
C PHE A 3 9.05 15.32 -15.06
N ARG A 4 9.22 15.05 -16.36
CA ARG A 4 8.15 14.47 -17.18
C ARG A 4 7.84 13.03 -16.75
N SER A 5 8.87 12.21 -16.48
CA SER A 5 8.67 10.84 -16.02
C SER A 5 8.02 10.80 -14.64
N ALA A 6 8.47 11.67 -13.72
CA ALA A 6 7.88 11.78 -12.38
C ALA A 6 6.40 12.19 -12.45
N PHE A 7 6.07 13.22 -13.23
CA PHE A 7 4.70 13.69 -13.41
C PHE A 7 3.79 12.62 -14.02
N ILE A 8 4.23 12.00 -15.12
CA ILE A 8 3.44 10.99 -15.83
C ILE A 8 3.24 9.76 -14.94
N GLY A 9 4.32 9.23 -14.37
CA GLY A 9 4.25 8.05 -13.50
C GLY A 9 3.32 8.27 -12.30
N PHE A 10 3.46 9.40 -11.61
CA PHE A 10 2.62 9.77 -10.48
C PHE A 10 1.12 9.76 -10.85
N TRP A 11 0.74 10.46 -11.92
CA TRP A 11 -0.66 10.49 -12.35
C TRP A 11 -1.17 9.12 -12.82
N VAL A 12 -0.32 8.32 -13.47
CA VAL A 12 -0.69 6.95 -13.84
C VAL A 12 -0.95 6.10 -12.60
N GLY A 13 -0.17 6.27 -11.53
CA GLY A 13 -0.39 5.60 -10.25
C GLY A 13 -1.73 5.97 -9.60
N VAL A 14 -2.02 7.28 -9.50
CA VAL A 14 -3.31 7.78 -8.99
C VAL A 14 -4.48 7.25 -9.82
N LEU A 15 -4.41 7.36 -11.14
CA LEU A 15 -5.48 6.92 -12.04
C LEU A 15 -5.65 5.39 -12.05
N PHE A 16 -4.58 4.65 -11.84
CA PHE A 16 -4.62 3.19 -11.72
C PHE A 16 -5.46 2.76 -10.52
N LEU A 17 -5.21 3.32 -9.34
CA LEU A 17 -6.02 2.98 -8.16
C LEU A 17 -7.45 3.48 -8.29
N LEU A 18 -7.67 4.71 -8.77
CA LEU A 18 -9.02 5.19 -9.05
C LEU A 18 -9.78 4.27 -10.02
N LEU A 19 -9.09 3.67 -10.99
CA LEU A 19 -9.70 2.69 -11.90
C LEU A 19 -10.03 1.39 -11.18
N LEU A 20 -9.12 0.88 -10.34
CA LEU A 20 -9.37 -0.33 -9.54
C LEU A 20 -10.56 -0.15 -8.61
N ASP A 21 -10.67 0.98 -7.93
CA ASP A 21 -11.81 1.32 -7.06
C ASP A 21 -13.15 1.30 -7.82
N ARG A 22 -13.13 1.72 -9.08
CA ARG A 22 -14.34 1.69 -9.92
C ARG A 22 -14.66 0.33 -10.50
N LEU A 23 -13.68 -0.54 -10.67
CA LEU A 23 -13.85 -1.85 -11.31
C LEU A 23 -14.08 -2.99 -10.32
N ILE A 24 -13.67 -2.85 -9.09
CA ILE A 24 -13.72 -3.91 -8.08
C ILE A 24 -14.69 -3.52 -6.97
N PRO A 25 -15.68 -4.38 -6.64
CA PRO A 25 -16.59 -4.11 -5.54
C PRO A 25 -15.81 -4.22 -4.22
N HIS A 26 -15.70 -3.11 -3.50
CA HIS A 26 -14.97 -3.04 -2.23
C HIS A 26 -15.69 -2.14 -1.23
N LEU A 27 -15.24 -2.16 0.03
CA LEU A 27 -15.83 -1.40 1.11
C LEU A 27 -14.72 -0.92 2.06
N HIS A 28 -14.62 0.39 2.23
CA HIS A 28 -13.69 0.98 3.17
C HIS A 28 -14.10 0.74 4.63
N VAL A 29 -13.12 0.66 5.52
CA VAL A 29 -13.35 0.50 6.96
C VAL A 29 -14.14 1.69 7.48
N GLY A 30 -15.19 1.42 8.26
CA GLY A 30 -16.08 2.47 8.79
C GLY A 30 -17.15 2.97 7.82
N SER A 31 -17.08 2.66 6.52
CA SER A 31 -18.13 2.99 5.55
C SER A 31 -19.28 1.97 5.58
N ASN A 32 -20.48 2.45 5.26
CA ASN A 32 -21.66 1.60 5.00
C ASN A 32 -22.04 1.60 3.51
N GLN A 33 -21.31 2.33 2.68
CA GLN A 33 -21.53 2.41 1.24
C GLN A 33 -20.43 1.65 0.53
N ALA A 34 -20.81 0.58 -0.18
CA ALA A 34 -19.89 -0.16 -1.02
C ALA A 34 -19.61 0.63 -2.31
N GLU A 35 -18.36 0.61 -2.73
CA GLU A 35 -17.89 1.21 -3.97
C GLU A 35 -17.69 0.19 -5.07
N GLY A 36 -17.53 0.66 -6.31
CA GLY A 36 -17.43 -0.20 -7.48
C GLY A 36 -18.75 -0.79 -7.95
N PRO A 37 -18.73 -1.87 -8.76
CA PRO A 37 -19.90 -2.49 -9.32
C PRO A 37 -20.80 -3.13 -8.25
N LYS A 38 -22.12 -3.11 -8.44
CA LYS A 38 -23.05 -3.79 -7.54
C LYS A 38 -22.68 -5.27 -7.42
N SER A 39 -22.44 -5.73 -6.19
CA SER A 39 -22.00 -7.09 -5.89
C SER A 39 -22.89 -7.72 -4.81
N ARG A 40 -22.94 -9.06 -4.81
CA ARG A 40 -23.57 -9.87 -3.74
C ARG A 40 -22.53 -10.33 -2.70
N LEU A 41 -21.31 -9.82 -2.78
CA LEU A 41 -20.25 -10.14 -1.81
C LEU A 41 -20.61 -9.61 -0.43
N GLY A 42 -20.31 -10.38 0.58
CA GLY A 42 -20.48 -9.96 1.97
C GLY A 42 -19.55 -8.79 2.32
N ARG A 43 -19.93 -8.00 3.33
CA ARG A 43 -19.18 -6.83 3.80
C ARG A 43 -17.69 -7.15 4.04
N SER A 44 -17.40 -8.23 4.76
CA SER A 44 -16.03 -8.64 5.07
C SER A 44 -15.21 -8.98 3.84
N THR A 45 -15.82 -9.62 2.84
CA THR A 45 -15.12 -9.94 1.58
C THR A 45 -14.76 -8.67 0.83
N MET A 46 -15.64 -7.67 0.81
CA MET A 46 -15.37 -6.38 0.17
C MET A 46 -14.27 -5.60 0.90
N MET A 47 -14.22 -5.65 2.23
CA MET A 47 -13.12 -5.07 3.02
C MET A 47 -11.79 -5.76 2.75
N VAL A 48 -11.78 -7.11 2.69
CA VAL A 48 -10.56 -7.86 2.32
C VAL A 48 -10.08 -7.47 0.93
N LEU A 49 -10.99 -7.30 -0.04
CA LEU A 49 -10.64 -6.87 -1.39
C LEU A 49 -10.05 -5.46 -1.40
N ALA A 50 -10.62 -4.51 -0.65
CA ALA A 50 -10.08 -3.15 -0.53
C ALA A 50 -8.61 -3.20 -0.11
N VAL A 51 -8.31 -3.75 1.06
CA VAL A 51 -6.93 -3.84 1.59
C VAL A 51 -6.01 -4.61 0.63
N THR A 52 -6.48 -5.73 0.05
CA THR A 52 -5.66 -6.50 -0.91
C THR A 52 -5.27 -5.67 -2.14
N LEU A 53 -6.16 -4.80 -2.63
CA LEU A 53 -5.89 -3.93 -3.78
C LEU A 53 -4.82 -2.87 -3.46
N HIS A 54 -4.86 -2.32 -2.25
CA HIS A 54 -3.90 -1.31 -1.82
C HIS A 54 -2.52 -1.91 -1.59
N ASN A 55 -2.43 -3.15 -1.15
CA ASN A 55 -1.17 -3.86 -0.95
C ASN A 55 -0.42 -4.21 -2.26
N ILE A 56 -1.11 -4.20 -3.42
CA ILE A 56 -0.45 -4.45 -4.72
C ILE A 56 0.60 -3.37 -5.04
N PRO A 57 0.29 -2.06 -5.04
CA PRO A 57 1.29 -1.01 -5.25
C PRO A 57 2.42 -1.02 -4.24
N GLU A 58 2.16 -1.40 -3.00
CA GLU A 58 3.18 -1.50 -1.95
C GLU A 58 4.21 -2.58 -2.25
N GLY A 59 3.74 -3.78 -2.58
CA GLY A 59 4.63 -4.85 -3.03
C GLY A 59 5.42 -4.46 -4.28
N MET A 60 4.77 -3.81 -5.25
CA MET A 60 5.45 -3.31 -6.44
C MET A 60 6.52 -2.26 -6.08
N ALA A 61 6.26 -1.35 -5.15
CA ALA A 61 7.22 -0.33 -4.72
C ALA A 61 8.49 -0.98 -4.14
N VAL A 62 8.34 -1.97 -3.26
CA VAL A 62 9.47 -2.76 -2.74
C VAL A 62 10.24 -3.43 -3.88
N GLY A 63 9.52 -4.09 -4.79
CA GLY A 63 10.12 -4.77 -5.94
C GLY A 63 10.90 -3.83 -6.85
N VAL A 64 10.38 -2.62 -7.12
CA VAL A 64 11.06 -1.60 -7.94
C VAL A 64 12.35 -1.12 -7.27
N MET A 65 12.34 -0.91 -5.95
CA MET A 65 13.55 -0.53 -5.21
C MET A 65 14.62 -1.61 -5.28
N TYR A 66 14.26 -2.88 -5.03
CA TYR A 66 15.23 -3.96 -5.15
C TYR A 66 15.70 -4.20 -6.58
N ALA A 67 14.83 -4.08 -7.59
CA ALA A 67 15.22 -4.17 -8.99
C ALA A 67 16.22 -3.08 -9.37
N GLY A 68 16.00 -1.84 -8.92
CA GLY A 68 16.91 -0.72 -9.12
C GLY A 68 18.27 -0.93 -8.44
N PHE A 69 18.27 -1.39 -7.19
CA PHE A 69 19.50 -1.73 -6.45
C PHE A 69 20.30 -2.84 -7.16
N LEU A 70 19.66 -3.94 -7.52
CA LEU A 70 20.29 -5.07 -8.19
C LEU A 70 20.84 -4.71 -9.58
N ALA A 71 20.21 -3.72 -10.24
CA ALA A 71 20.70 -3.18 -11.51
C ALA A 71 21.86 -2.17 -11.37
N GLY A 72 22.32 -1.90 -10.13
CA GLY A 72 23.43 -0.97 -9.88
C GLY A 72 23.06 0.50 -10.03
N ASN A 73 21.79 0.88 -9.81
CA ASN A 73 21.39 2.29 -9.82
C ASN A 73 22.07 3.03 -8.65
N ALA A 74 22.88 4.03 -8.96
CA ALA A 74 23.68 4.76 -7.98
C ALA A 74 22.86 5.54 -6.92
N GLN A 75 21.57 5.76 -7.18
CA GLN A 75 20.67 6.48 -6.26
C GLN A 75 19.86 5.53 -5.35
N ILE A 76 19.98 4.22 -5.55
CA ILE A 76 19.22 3.23 -4.79
C ILE A 76 20.20 2.31 -4.06
N THR A 77 20.28 2.45 -2.74
CA THR A 77 21.10 1.62 -1.89
C THR A 77 20.34 0.40 -1.37
N ALA A 78 21.06 -0.63 -0.92
CA ALA A 78 20.43 -1.77 -0.22
C ALA A 78 19.72 -1.28 1.06
N ALA A 79 20.28 -0.26 1.71
CA ALA A 79 19.71 0.30 2.93
C ALA A 79 18.37 1.01 2.64
N SER A 80 18.29 1.85 1.60
CA SER A 80 17.02 2.51 1.24
C SER A 80 15.93 1.51 0.84
N ALA A 81 16.27 0.43 0.10
CA ALA A 81 15.35 -0.64 -0.20
C ALA A 81 14.86 -1.37 1.06
N LEU A 82 15.77 -1.64 2.02
CA LEU A 82 15.45 -2.27 3.29
C LEU A 82 14.57 -1.38 4.18
N VAL A 83 14.87 -0.07 4.26
CA VAL A 83 14.06 0.89 5.05
C VAL A 83 12.62 0.93 4.55
N LEU A 84 12.41 1.02 3.22
CA LEU A 84 11.07 0.95 2.65
C LEU A 84 10.38 -0.38 3.00
N SER A 85 11.07 -1.51 2.83
CA SER A 85 10.53 -2.83 3.13
C SER A 85 10.14 -2.99 4.59
N LEU A 86 10.94 -2.47 5.53
CA LEU A 86 10.64 -2.49 6.95
C LEU A 86 9.46 -1.59 7.30
N GLY A 87 9.35 -0.42 6.67
CA GLY A 87 8.21 0.47 6.84
C GLY A 87 6.91 -0.22 6.44
N ILE A 88 6.88 -0.84 5.26
CA ILE A 88 5.73 -1.59 4.76
C ILE A 88 5.43 -2.82 5.66
N ALA A 89 6.45 -3.57 6.08
CA ALA A 89 6.26 -4.69 6.99
C ALA A 89 5.67 -4.29 8.35
N ILE A 90 6.02 -3.10 8.87
CA ILE A 90 5.47 -2.57 10.12
C ILE A 90 4.00 -2.19 9.95
N GLN A 91 3.62 -1.53 8.85
CA GLN A 91 2.23 -1.13 8.60
C GLN A 91 1.31 -2.35 8.34
N ASN A 92 1.83 -3.43 7.79
CA ASN A 92 1.06 -4.67 7.57
C ASN A 92 0.48 -5.29 8.84
N PHE A 93 1.07 -5.02 10.00
CA PHE A 93 0.52 -5.50 11.27
C PHE A 93 -0.85 -4.87 11.60
N PRO A 94 -1.01 -3.53 11.65
CA PRO A 94 -2.32 -2.91 11.82
C PRO A 94 -3.29 -3.24 10.65
N GLU A 95 -2.84 -3.30 9.41
CA GLU A 95 -3.69 -3.66 8.26
C GLU A 95 -4.24 -5.07 8.35
N GLY A 96 -3.41 -6.04 8.74
CA GLY A 96 -3.88 -7.40 9.04
C GLY A 96 -4.90 -7.43 10.18
N ALA A 97 -4.77 -6.55 11.17
CA ALA A 97 -5.74 -6.42 12.26
C ALA A 97 -7.08 -5.82 11.78
N ILE A 98 -7.04 -4.81 10.89
CA ILE A 98 -8.22 -4.21 10.26
C ILE A 98 -9.08 -5.27 9.54
N ILE A 99 -8.47 -6.30 8.97
CA ILE A 99 -9.17 -7.44 8.36
C ILE A 99 -9.57 -8.49 9.41
N SER A 100 -8.64 -8.89 10.26
CA SER A 100 -8.84 -10.02 11.19
C SER A 100 -9.91 -9.73 12.25
N LEU A 101 -9.98 -8.49 12.76
CA LEU A 101 -10.91 -8.14 13.83
C LEU A 101 -12.37 -8.16 13.38
N PRO A 102 -12.79 -7.54 12.25
CA PRO A 102 -14.15 -7.66 11.74
C PRO A 102 -14.54 -9.09 11.40
N LEU A 103 -13.66 -9.87 10.72
CA LEU A 103 -13.92 -11.29 10.44
C LEU A 103 -14.18 -12.07 11.73
N ARG A 104 -13.45 -11.77 12.79
CA ARG A 104 -13.67 -12.38 14.10
C ARG A 104 -14.99 -11.94 14.74
N ALA A 105 -15.36 -10.67 14.62
CA ALA A 105 -16.61 -10.12 15.13
C ALA A 105 -17.84 -10.74 14.43
N GLU A 106 -17.73 -11.11 13.17
CA GLU A 106 -18.77 -11.83 12.41
C GLU A 106 -18.86 -13.32 12.75
N GLY A 107 -18.12 -13.80 13.76
CA GLY A 107 -18.20 -15.19 14.26
C GLY A 107 -17.20 -16.16 13.64
N MET A 108 -16.29 -15.70 12.76
CA MET A 108 -15.24 -16.56 12.22
C MET A 108 -14.30 -17.06 13.33
N SER A 109 -13.79 -18.28 13.22
CA SER A 109 -12.82 -18.82 14.19
C SER A 109 -11.52 -17.98 14.18
N LYS A 110 -10.83 -17.90 15.32
CA LYS A 110 -9.59 -17.12 15.47
C LYS A 110 -8.55 -17.43 14.38
N GLY A 111 -8.32 -18.70 14.09
CA GLY A 111 -7.34 -19.11 13.09
C GLY A 111 -7.74 -18.68 11.67
N ARG A 112 -9.01 -18.77 11.30
CA ARG A 112 -9.49 -18.33 9.99
C ARG A 112 -9.46 -16.81 9.85
N ALA A 113 -9.87 -16.07 10.87
CA ALA A 113 -9.81 -14.62 10.87
C ALA A 113 -8.35 -14.12 10.76
N PHE A 114 -7.43 -14.71 11.53
CA PHE A 114 -6.00 -14.42 11.44
C PHE A 114 -5.45 -14.74 10.04
N ALA A 115 -5.78 -15.92 9.49
CA ALA A 115 -5.36 -16.29 8.14
C ALA A 115 -5.89 -15.31 7.09
N GLY A 116 -7.12 -14.79 7.24
CA GLY A 116 -7.67 -13.75 6.37
C GLY A 116 -6.81 -12.48 6.35
N GLY A 117 -6.41 -11.98 7.53
CA GLY A 117 -5.50 -10.83 7.64
C GLY A 117 -4.12 -11.09 7.04
N VAL A 118 -3.55 -12.27 7.28
CA VAL A 118 -2.25 -12.63 6.68
C VAL A 118 -2.34 -12.73 5.16
N LEU A 119 -3.39 -13.36 4.63
CA LEU A 119 -3.55 -13.55 3.19
C LEU A 119 -3.78 -12.26 2.42
N SER A 120 -4.39 -11.23 3.05
CA SER A 120 -4.53 -9.92 2.41
C SER A 120 -3.18 -9.27 2.12
N GLY A 121 -2.15 -9.51 2.96
CA GLY A 121 -0.79 -9.00 2.75
C GLY A 121 0.10 -9.87 1.83
N VAL A 122 -0.30 -11.11 1.52
CA VAL A 122 0.55 -12.03 0.70
C VAL A 122 0.77 -11.49 -0.71
N VAL A 123 -0.10 -10.63 -1.22
CA VAL A 123 0.07 -10.01 -2.55
C VAL A 123 1.30 -9.11 -2.64
N GLU A 124 1.79 -8.56 -1.52
CA GLU A 124 2.98 -7.71 -1.48
C GLU A 124 4.26 -8.47 -1.81
N PRO A 125 4.65 -9.53 -1.07
CA PRO A 125 5.84 -10.29 -1.43
C PRO A 125 5.72 -10.93 -2.83
N ILE A 126 4.52 -11.32 -3.26
CA ILE A 126 4.30 -11.80 -4.63
C ILE A 126 4.55 -10.67 -5.63
N GLY A 127 3.97 -9.49 -5.42
CA GLY A 127 4.17 -8.30 -6.26
C GLY A 127 5.64 -7.88 -6.32
N ALA A 128 6.33 -7.88 -5.18
CA ALA A 128 7.76 -7.58 -5.11
C ALA A 128 8.60 -8.58 -5.94
N VAL A 129 8.38 -9.88 -5.76
CA VAL A 129 9.11 -10.91 -6.50
C VAL A 129 8.84 -10.81 -8.01
N LEU A 130 7.58 -10.67 -8.43
CA LEU A 130 7.23 -10.51 -9.84
C LEU A 130 7.89 -9.27 -10.46
N THR A 131 7.94 -8.17 -9.70
CA THR A 131 8.60 -6.93 -10.12
C THR A 131 10.11 -7.14 -10.26
N ILE A 132 10.77 -7.83 -9.33
CA ILE A 132 12.21 -8.14 -9.43
C ILE A 132 12.49 -9.06 -10.62
N LEU A 133 11.67 -10.09 -10.84
CA LEU A 133 11.82 -11.00 -11.99
C LEU A 133 11.64 -10.27 -13.33
N ALA A 134 10.83 -9.21 -13.37
CA ALA A 134 10.65 -8.36 -14.54
C ALA A 134 11.70 -7.23 -14.62
N ALA A 135 12.78 -7.26 -13.84
CA ALA A 135 13.75 -6.16 -13.71
C ALA A 135 14.31 -5.66 -15.04
N SER A 136 14.53 -6.54 -16.03
CA SER A 136 15.02 -6.16 -17.36
C SER A 136 14.07 -5.20 -18.11
N LEU A 137 12.76 -5.30 -17.85
CA LEU A 137 11.74 -4.40 -18.38
C LEU A 137 11.56 -3.16 -17.49
N ILE A 138 11.78 -3.31 -16.21
CA ILE A 138 11.52 -2.31 -15.17
C ILE A 138 12.63 -1.28 -15.08
N VAL A 139 13.90 -1.69 -15.15
CA VAL A 139 15.04 -0.80 -14.99
C VAL A 139 15.03 0.39 -15.98
N PRO A 140 14.74 0.22 -17.26
CA PRO A 140 14.63 1.37 -18.18
C PRO A 140 13.48 2.32 -17.84
N ALA A 141 12.42 1.81 -17.19
CA ALA A 141 11.24 2.55 -16.80
C ALA A 141 11.25 3.00 -15.33
N LEU A 142 12.35 2.79 -14.60
CA LEU A 142 12.46 3.00 -13.16
C LEU A 142 11.91 4.35 -12.67
N PRO A 143 12.22 5.51 -13.30
CA PRO A 143 11.68 6.81 -12.88
C PRO A 143 10.15 6.90 -12.96
N TYR A 144 9.55 6.22 -13.96
CA TYR A 144 8.09 6.15 -14.08
C TYR A 144 7.47 5.23 -13.04
N LEU A 145 8.11 4.12 -12.73
CA LEU A 145 7.59 3.12 -11.80
C LEU A 145 7.71 3.57 -10.34
N LEU A 146 8.82 4.22 -9.96
CA LEU A 146 8.96 4.83 -8.64
C LEU A 146 7.91 5.93 -8.43
N SER A 147 7.69 6.79 -9.42
CA SER A 147 6.67 7.83 -9.31
C SER A 147 5.24 7.27 -9.42
N PHE A 148 5.02 6.17 -10.14
CA PHE A 148 3.77 5.42 -10.14
C PHE A 148 3.45 4.90 -8.73
N ALA A 149 4.41 4.23 -8.09
CA ALA A 149 4.24 3.74 -6.72
C ALA A 149 3.94 4.89 -5.75
N ALA A 150 4.68 6.01 -5.85
CA ALA A 150 4.42 7.19 -5.02
C ALA A 150 3.01 7.78 -5.23
N GLY A 151 2.52 7.84 -6.48
CA GLY A 151 1.18 8.32 -6.80
C GLY A 151 0.08 7.38 -6.27
N ALA A 152 0.27 6.07 -6.43
CA ALA A 152 -0.64 5.06 -5.91
C ALA A 152 -0.70 5.10 -4.37
N MET A 153 0.46 5.14 -3.70
CA MET A 153 0.51 5.23 -2.23
C MET A 153 -0.10 6.54 -1.71
N LEU A 154 0.12 7.67 -2.39
CA LEU A 154 -0.53 8.93 -2.00
C LEU A 154 -2.06 8.84 -2.14
N TYR A 155 -2.56 8.18 -3.19
CA TYR A 155 -4.00 7.94 -3.36
C TYR A 155 -4.57 7.20 -2.13
N VAL A 156 -3.95 6.10 -1.70
CA VAL A 156 -4.36 5.33 -0.51
C VAL A 156 -4.34 6.21 0.75
N VAL A 157 -3.28 6.98 0.96
CA VAL A 157 -3.17 7.86 2.13
C VAL A 157 -4.32 8.87 2.18
N VAL A 158 -4.68 9.46 1.05
CA VAL A 158 -5.72 10.50 0.97
C VAL A 158 -7.12 9.90 1.04
N GLU A 159 -7.35 8.76 0.37
CA GLU A 159 -8.67 8.15 0.23
C GLU A 159 -9.05 7.31 1.46
N GLU A 160 -8.08 6.69 2.12
CA GLU A 160 -8.35 5.80 3.25
C GLU A 160 -7.76 6.28 4.57
N LEU A 161 -6.45 6.45 4.66
CA LEU A 161 -5.80 6.66 5.95
C LEU A 161 -6.20 8.00 6.60
N ILE A 162 -6.30 9.09 5.83
CA ILE A 162 -6.74 10.38 6.34
C ILE A 162 -8.21 10.35 6.81
N PRO A 163 -9.16 9.83 6.04
CA PRO A 163 -10.53 9.67 6.52
C PRO A 163 -10.64 8.78 7.76
N GLU A 164 -9.91 7.66 7.82
CA GLU A 164 -9.94 6.76 8.99
C GLU A 164 -9.41 7.43 10.26
N MET A 165 -8.27 8.12 10.18
CA MET A 165 -7.72 8.81 11.34
C MET A 165 -8.56 10.01 11.80
N SER A 166 -9.49 10.45 10.96
CA SER A 166 -10.40 11.59 11.25
C SER A 166 -11.77 11.14 11.78
N GLN A 167 -12.01 9.83 11.93
CA GLN A 167 -13.28 9.30 12.41
C GLN A 167 -13.49 9.56 13.92
N GLY A 168 -14.76 9.70 14.32
CA GLY A 168 -15.16 9.87 15.71
C GLY A 168 -15.13 11.31 16.19
N THR A 169 -14.89 11.52 17.49
CA THR A 169 -14.76 12.88 18.07
C THR A 169 -13.45 13.50 17.62
N HIS A 170 -13.48 14.79 17.28
CA HIS A 170 -12.26 15.51 16.85
C HIS A 170 -11.12 15.31 17.85
N SER A 171 -9.98 14.84 17.34
CA SER A 171 -8.77 14.59 18.11
C SER A 171 -7.54 14.88 17.27
N ASN A 172 -6.51 15.47 17.87
CA ASN A 172 -5.23 15.72 17.20
C ASN A 172 -4.30 14.49 17.25
N ILE A 173 -4.73 13.40 17.89
CA ILE A 173 -3.89 12.20 18.09
C ILE A 173 -3.44 11.61 16.75
N GLY A 174 -4.37 11.43 15.79
CA GLY A 174 -4.05 10.92 14.46
C GLY A 174 -3.00 11.77 13.75
N THR A 175 -3.17 13.10 13.77
CA THR A 175 -2.21 14.04 13.17
C THR A 175 -0.82 13.96 13.82
N VAL A 176 -0.77 13.84 15.15
CA VAL A 176 0.50 13.72 15.88
C VAL A 176 1.20 12.40 15.53
N PHE A 177 0.47 11.27 15.54
CA PHE A 177 1.05 9.97 15.18
C PHE A 177 1.48 9.91 13.72
N PHE A 178 0.72 10.52 12.80
CA PHE A 178 1.14 10.67 11.41
C PHE A 178 2.47 11.42 11.30
N ALA A 179 2.59 12.58 11.99
CA ALA A 179 3.81 13.38 11.98
C ALA A 179 5.00 12.63 12.60
N VAL A 180 4.78 11.86 13.68
CA VAL A 180 5.82 11.02 14.29
C VAL A 180 6.28 9.93 13.33
N GLY A 181 5.36 9.19 12.69
CA GLY A 181 5.68 8.16 11.72
C GLY A 181 6.46 8.71 10.52
N PHE A 182 6.01 9.83 9.95
CA PHE A 182 6.70 10.51 8.86
C PHE A 182 8.11 10.96 9.26
N SER A 183 8.26 11.55 10.45
CA SER A 183 9.58 11.98 10.95
C SER A 183 10.52 10.82 11.21
N LEU A 184 9.99 9.69 11.71
CA LEU A 184 10.77 8.48 11.92
C LEU A 184 11.28 7.90 10.59
N MET A 185 10.40 7.81 9.57
CA MET A 185 10.81 7.34 8.24
C MET A 185 11.86 8.26 7.61
N MET A 186 11.69 9.58 7.71
CA MET A 186 12.72 10.53 7.27
C MET A 186 14.07 10.31 7.98
N ALA A 187 14.04 10.10 9.30
CA ALA A 187 15.27 9.87 10.07
C ALA A 187 15.97 8.57 9.65
N LEU A 188 15.19 7.50 9.40
CA LEU A 188 15.71 6.22 8.94
C LEU A 188 16.31 6.33 7.53
N ASP A 189 15.63 7.04 6.62
CA ASP A 189 16.11 7.26 5.25
C ASP A 189 17.46 8.01 5.26
N VAL A 190 17.56 9.09 6.04
CA VAL A 190 18.81 9.86 6.18
C VAL A 190 19.93 9.09 6.90
N ALA A 191 19.57 8.27 7.89
CA ALA A 191 20.57 7.53 8.69
C ALA A 191 21.11 6.28 7.99
N LEU A 192 20.31 5.65 7.14
CA LEU A 192 20.62 4.37 6.51
C LEU A 192 20.79 4.47 4.98
N GLY A 193 20.29 5.53 4.34
CA GLY A 193 20.41 5.82 2.90
C GLY A 193 21.67 6.58 2.60
#